data_88168b4b565167b61a3f7dd9d9f8f881
#
_entry.id   88168b4b565167b61a3f7dd9d9f8f881
#
_cell.length_a   1.000
_cell.length_b   1.000
_cell.length_c   1.000
_cell.angle_alpha   90.00
_cell.angle_beta   90.00
_cell.angle_gamma   90.00
#
_symmetry.space_group_name_H-M   'P 1'
#
loop_
_entity.id
_entity.type
_entity.pdbx_description
1 polymer ?
#
loop_
_entity_poly.entity_id
_entity_poly.type
_entity_poly.pdbx_seq_one_letter_code
_entity_poly.pdbx_strand_id
1 'polypeptide(L)'
;QNASLNIGTNLVFLDDGPSISVNAATEPVLTVDETVLATNATQNFAGNFTSAFGADAAGSLTYAVGTAGGASGLVDTATGEVVNLINNAGVIEGRTAGSNDLVFTVTVNSGTGAVTLDQIRAVVHPTLDPNEPKSLSADNLVTVTATITDKDGDTQNASLNIGTNLVFLDDG
;
A
#
# COMPACT_ATOMS: atom_id res chain seq x y z
N GLN A 1 33.57 60.73 6.01
CA GLN A 1 33.91 59.54 5.22
C GLN A 1 32.80 58.52 5.41
N ASN A 2 32.24 58.00 4.32
CA ASN A 2 31.26 56.89 4.36
C ASN A 2 31.98 55.64 3.93
N ALA A 3 31.79 54.55 4.69
CA ALA A 3 32.26 53.22 4.35
C ALA A 3 31.02 52.33 4.10
N SER A 4 31.04 51.53 3.06
CA SER A 4 29.98 50.51 2.76
C SER A 4 30.62 49.13 2.64
N LEU A 5 29.92 48.13 3.10
CA LEU A 5 30.31 46.74 3.01
C LEU A 5 29.25 45.97 2.19
N ASN A 6 29.69 45.23 1.18
CA ASN A 6 28.80 44.34 0.42
C ASN A 6 28.59 43.03 1.20
N ILE A 7 27.36 42.75 1.59
CA ILE A 7 26.99 41.57 2.38
C ILE A 7 26.08 40.59 1.60
N GLY A 8 25.78 40.82 0.31
CA GLY A 8 24.83 40.00 -0.45
C GLY A 8 25.18 38.52 -0.50
N THR A 9 26.48 38.18 -0.58
CA THR A 9 26.95 36.79 -0.56
C THR A 9 26.95 36.14 0.83
N ASN A 10 26.71 36.94 1.89
CA ASN A 10 26.62 36.45 3.26
C ASN A 10 25.17 36.19 3.70
N LEU A 11 24.19 36.45 2.82
CA LEU A 11 22.79 36.13 3.02
C LEU A 11 22.55 34.73 2.45
N VAL A 12 22.28 33.78 3.33
CA VAL A 12 22.01 32.39 2.98
C VAL A 12 20.55 32.10 3.31
N PHE A 13 19.81 31.61 2.33
CA PHE A 13 18.47 31.11 2.49
C PHE A 13 18.56 29.58 2.50
N LEU A 14 17.99 28.96 3.51
CA LEU A 14 17.92 27.50 3.64
C LEU A 14 16.54 27.03 3.17
N ASP A 15 16.53 25.94 2.45
CA ASP A 15 15.37 25.23 2.01
C ASP A 15 14.73 24.42 3.15
N ASP A 16 13.39 24.26 3.14
CA ASP A 16 12.61 23.50 4.14
C ASP A 16 11.72 22.49 3.44
N GLY A 17 12.25 21.32 3.10
CA GLY A 17 11.56 20.28 2.38
C GLY A 17 10.39 19.63 3.15
N PRO A 18 9.53 18.86 2.46
CA PRO A 18 8.37 18.22 3.05
C PRO A 18 8.77 17.06 3.96
N SER A 19 7.86 16.67 4.87
CA SER A 19 8.05 15.54 5.76
C SER A 19 6.85 14.61 5.73
N ILE A 20 7.10 13.29 5.84
CA ILE A 20 6.08 12.26 5.97
C ILE A 20 6.59 11.10 6.81
N SER A 21 5.69 10.51 7.61
CA SER A 21 5.97 9.32 8.42
C SER A 21 4.72 8.47 8.59
N VAL A 22 4.90 7.17 8.81
CA VAL A 22 3.82 6.31 9.31
C VAL A 22 3.57 6.65 10.77
N ASN A 23 2.31 6.72 11.17
CA ASN A 23 1.88 6.98 12.54
C ASN A 23 1.35 5.70 13.22
N ALA A 24 1.04 5.79 14.53
CA ALA A 24 0.56 4.67 15.34
C ALA A 24 -0.97 4.48 15.29
N ALA A 25 -1.67 5.02 14.30
CA ALA A 25 -3.10 4.79 14.15
C ALA A 25 -3.35 3.29 13.83
N THR A 26 -4.51 2.78 14.30
CA THR A 26 -4.92 1.41 13.99
C THR A 26 -5.04 1.24 12.47
N GLU A 27 -4.39 0.22 11.95
CA GLU A 27 -4.43 -0.09 10.53
C GLU A 27 -5.78 -0.71 10.15
N PRO A 28 -6.39 -0.28 9.05
CA PRO A 28 -7.58 -0.91 8.51
C PRO A 28 -7.30 -2.35 8.05
N VAL A 29 -8.31 -3.21 8.14
CA VAL A 29 -8.28 -4.59 7.62
C VAL A 29 -9.21 -4.67 6.40
N LEU A 30 -8.72 -5.26 5.32
CA LEU A 30 -9.51 -5.57 4.12
C LEU A 30 -9.93 -7.03 4.20
N THR A 31 -11.22 -7.27 4.39
CA THR A 31 -11.77 -8.62 4.49
C THR A 31 -12.66 -8.90 3.30
N VAL A 32 -12.34 -9.93 2.54
CA VAL A 32 -13.16 -10.51 1.46
C VAL A 32 -13.67 -11.87 1.93
N ASP A 33 -14.79 -12.34 1.34
CA ASP A 33 -15.48 -13.55 1.73
C ASP A 33 -15.76 -14.37 0.47
N GLU A 34 -15.34 -15.63 0.46
CA GLU A 34 -15.46 -16.53 -0.68
C GLU A 34 -16.91 -16.90 -1.03
N THR A 35 -17.84 -16.75 -0.08
CA THR A 35 -19.26 -16.89 -0.30
C THR A 35 -19.77 -15.97 -1.41
N VAL A 36 -19.16 -14.77 -1.56
CA VAL A 36 -19.55 -13.79 -2.59
C VAL A 36 -18.31 -13.13 -3.19
N LEU A 37 -17.62 -13.84 -4.07
CA LEU A 37 -16.38 -13.35 -4.75
C LEU A 37 -16.58 -12.01 -5.50
N ALA A 38 -17.80 -11.63 -5.85
CA ALA A 38 -18.08 -10.35 -6.50
C ALA A 38 -18.05 -9.15 -5.53
N THR A 39 -17.86 -9.38 -4.23
CA THR A 39 -17.82 -8.31 -3.21
C THR A 39 -16.39 -7.98 -2.84
N ASN A 40 -15.94 -6.80 -3.22
CA ASN A 40 -14.59 -6.30 -2.90
C ASN A 40 -14.58 -5.62 -1.54
N ALA A 41 -13.41 -5.67 -0.87
CA ALA A 41 -13.15 -4.88 0.34
C ALA A 41 -12.38 -3.61 -0.02
N THR A 42 -12.80 -2.45 0.50
CA THR A 42 -12.10 -1.18 0.33
C THR A 42 -11.94 -0.49 1.67
N GLN A 43 -10.71 -0.06 1.99
CA GLN A 43 -10.35 0.66 3.20
C GLN A 43 -9.38 1.80 2.91
N ASN A 44 -9.44 2.88 3.70
CA ASN A 44 -8.60 4.05 3.50
C ASN A 44 -7.43 4.05 4.48
N PHE A 45 -6.20 4.00 3.94
CA PHE A 45 -4.95 4.00 4.69
C PHE A 45 -4.31 5.39 4.83
N ALA A 46 -4.88 6.45 4.25
CA ALA A 46 -4.31 7.80 4.36
C ALA A 46 -4.16 8.27 5.82
N GLY A 47 -5.06 7.85 6.71
CA GLY A 47 -5.01 8.16 8.14
C GLY A 47 -3.80 7.57 8.89
N ASN A 48 -3.11 6.59 8.30
CA ASN A 48 -1.90 5.99 8.86
C ASN A 48 -0.62 6.76 8.54
N PHE A 49 -0.72 7.87 7.80
CA PHE A 49 0.39 8.74 7.46
C PHE A 49 0.20 10.13 8.07
N THR A 50 1.30 10.68 8.58
CA THR A 50 1.37 12.08 9.03
C THR A 50 2.32 12.81 8.11
N SER A 51 1.88 13.92 7.50
CA SER A 51 2.66 14.66 6.51
C SER A 51 2.57 16.17 6.72
N ALA A 52 3.63 16.89 6.32
CA ALA A 52 3.68 18.35 6.31
C ALA A 52 4.50 18.81 5.10
N PHE A 53 4.01 19.84 4.38
CA PHE A 53 4.66 20.37 3.18
C PHE A 53 5.84 21.33 3.47
N GLY A 54 6.04 21.73 4.73
CA GLY A 54 7.05 22.74 5.06
C GLY A 54 6.64 24.16 4.69
N ALA A 55 7.66 25.04 4.57
CA ALA A 55 7.46 26.47 4.25
C ALA A 55 7.18 26.74 2.77
N ASP A 56 7.55 25.83 1.86
CA ASP A 56 7.53 26.00 0.41
C ASP A 56 6.14 25.80 -0.23
N ALA A 57 5.12 25.68 0.61
CA ALA A 57 3.72 25.51 0.27
C ALA A 57 3.35 24.10 -0.26
N ALA A 58 2.04 23.83 -0.33
CA ALA A 58 1.51 22.54 -0.70
C ALA A 58 1.68 22.25 -2.21
N GLY A 59 2.19 21.07 -2.51
CA GLY A 59 2.21 20.46 -3.82
C GLY A 59 1.23 19.29 -3.89
N SER A 60 1.70 18.03 -3.81
CA SER A 60 0.87 16.82 -3.92
C SER A 60 1.19 15.78 -2.84
N LEU A 61 0.17 14.99 -2.48
CA LEU A 61 0.30 13.77 -1.69
C LEU A 61 -0.32 12.63 -2.50
N THR A 62 0.46 11.60 -2.79
CA THR A 62 0.03 10.48 -3.63
C THR A 62 0.32 9.14 -2.96
N TYR A 63 -0.44 8.12 -3.35
CA TYR A 63 -0.36 6.77 -2.78
C TYR A 63 -0.13 5.74 -3.88
N ALA A 64 0.69 4.73 -3.57
CA ALA A 64 0.94 3.59 -4.43
C ALA A 64 0.97 2.29 -3.62
N VAL A 65 0.57 1.17 -4.21
CA VAL A 65 0.79 -0.17 -3.65
C VAL A 65 2.04 -0.80 -4.24
N GLY A 66 2.75 -1.55 -3.42
CA GLY A 66 3.97 -2.27 -3.80
C GLY A 66 3.99 -3.68 -3.25
N THR A 67 4.86 -4.52 -3.80
CA THR A 67 5.13 -5.87 -3.30
C THR A 67 6.59 -6.23 -3.46
N ALA A 68 7.11 -7.02 -2.52
CA ALA A 68 8.41 -7.67 -2.64
C ALA A 68 8.39 -8.83 -3.67
N GLY A 69 7.19 -9.25 -4.11
CA GLY A 69 7.00 -10.40 -4.98
C GLY A 69 7.16 -11.75 -4.26
N GLY A 70 7.08 -12.84 -5.02
CA GLY A 70 7.23 -14.20 -4.50
C GLY A 70 5.98 -14.78 -3.85
N ALA A 71 6.15 -15.87 -3.09
CA ALA A 71 5.04 -16.61 -2.52
C ALA A 71 4.23 -15.78 -1.50
N SER A 72 2.92 -15.71 -1.71
CA SER A 72 1.98 -15.02 -0.82
C SER A 72 1.69 -15.77 0.48
N GLY A 73 1.92 -17.09 0.51
CA GLY A 73 1.45 -18.01 1.56
C GLY A 73 0.04 -18.54 1.32
N LEU A 74 -0.62 -18.14 0.23
CA LEU A 74 -1.91 -18.65 -0.20
C LEU A 74 -1.73 -19.77 -1.24
N VAL A 75 -2.74 -20.63 -1.33
CA VAL A 75 -2.85 -21.69 -2.34
C VAL A 75 -4.23 -21.57 -2.99
N ASP A 76 -4.30 -21.62 -4.31
CA ASP A 76 -5.54 -21.59 -5.05
C ASP A 76 -6.30 -22.91 -4.89
N THR A 77 -7.56 -22.87 -4.49
CA THR A 77 -8.37 -24.08 -4.20
C THR A 77 -8.59 -24.91 -5.46
N ALA A 78 -8.82 -24.31 -6.61
CA ALA A 78 -9.15 -25.02 -7.83
C ALA A 78 -7.98 -25.76 -8.47
N THR A 79 -6.77 -25.21 -8.37
CA THR A 79 -5.56 -25.81 -8.97
C THR A 79 -4.64 -26.52 -7.98
N GLY A 80 -4.73 -26.16 -6.69
CA GLY A 80 -3.78 -26.57 -5.67
C GLY A 80 -2.41 -25.91 -5.80
N GLU A 81 -2.27 -24.89 -6.64
CA GLU A 81 -1.01 -24.20 -6.88
C GLU A 81 -0.81 -23.07 -5.87
N VAL A 82 0.46 -22.83 -5.50
CA VAL A 82 0.83 -21.67 -4.69
C VAL A 82 0.56 -20.38 -5.46
N VAL A 83 0.15 -19.35 -4.73
CA VAL A 83 -0.12 -18.02 -5.28
C VAL A 83 1.10 -17.13 -5.07
N ASN A 84 1.65 -16.62 -6.15
CA ASN A 84 2.76 -15.66 -6.16
C ASN A 84 2.26 -14.23 -6.38
N LEU A 85 2.94 -13.27 -5.75
CA LEU A 85 2.67 -11.85 -5.91
C LEU A 85 3.52 -11.26 -7.03
N ILE A 86 2.89 -10.46 -7.88
CA ILE A 86 3.57 -9.65 -8.90
C ILE A 86 3.01 -8.22 -8.89
N ASN A 87 3.84 -7.26 -9.27
CA ASN A 87 3.38 -5.90 -9.53
C ASN A 87 3.19 -5.74 -11.04
N ASN A 88 1.95 -5.55 -11.46
CA ASN A 88 1.60 -5.29 -12.84
C ASN A 88 1.13 -3.84 -12.99
N ALA A 89 2.04 -2.96 -13.36
CA ALA A 89 1.77 -1.53 -13.61
C ALA A 89 1.04 -0.81 -12.44
N GLY A 90 1.42 -1.10 -11.19
CA GLY A 90 0.83 -0.48 -10.00
C GLY A 90 -0.37 -1.22 -9.43
N VAL A 91 -0.75 -2.37 -10.00
CA VAL A 91 -1.69 -3.33 -9.44
C VAL A 91 -0.90 -4.51 -8.88
N ILE A 92 -1.12 -4.86 -7.63
CA ILE A 92 -0.57 -6.10 -7.09
C ILE A 92 -1.52 -7.23 -7.44
N GLU A 93 -1.01 -8.24 -8.13
CA GLU A 93 -1.74 -9.41 -8.53
C GLU A 93 -1.21 -10.64 -7.79
N GLY A 94 -2.12 -11.42 -7.21
CA GLY A 94 -1.87 -12.79 -6.76
C GLY A 94 -2.18 -13.76 -7.90
N ARG A 95 -1.17 -14.49 -8.38
CA ARG A 95 -1.31 -15.42 -9.49
C ARG A 95 -0.76 -16.81 -9.16
N THR A 96 -1.44 -17.85 -9.65
CA THR A 96 -0.97 -19.24 -9.53
C THR A 96 0.39 -19.43 -10.21
N ALA A 97 1.27 -20.21 -9.59
CA ALA A 97 2.67 -20.32 -9.98
C ALA A 97 2.88 -21.06 -11.31
N GLY A 98 2.01 -22.00 -11.66
CA GLY A 98 2.11 -22.83 -12.87
C GLY A 98 1.18 -22.35 -13.97
N SER A 99 -0.12 -22.22 -13.68
CA SER A 99 -1.15 -21.85 -14.66
C SER A 99 -1.24 -20.36 -14.93
N ASN A 100 -0.66 -19.52 -14.05
CA ASN A 100 -0.72 -18.05 -14.10
C ASN A 100 -2.15 -17.48 -14.01
N ASP A 101 -3.06 -18.21 -13.38
CA ASP A 101 -4.43 -17.75 -13.15
C ASP A 101 -4.44 -16.61 -12.12
N LEU A 102 -5.26 -15.60 -12.37
CA LEU A 102 -5.44 -14.49 -11.44
C LEU A 102 -6.35 -14.92 -10.28
N VAL A 103 -5.86 -14.80 -9.05
CA VAL A 103 -6.55 -15.19 -7.82
C VAL A 103 -7.14 -14.00 -7.11
N PHE A 104 -6.36 -12.91 -6.97
CA PHE A 104 -6.82 -11.65 -6.40
C PHE A 104 -6.01 -10.46 -6.93
N THR A 105 -6.55 -9.25 -6.73
CA THR A 105 -5.81 -8.00 -6.97
C THR A 105 -5.85 -7.07 -5.76
N VAL A 106 -4.81 -6.25 -5.62
CA VAL A 106 -4.78 -5.12 -4.67
C VAL A 106 -4.47 -3.85 -5.46
N THR A 107 -5.35 -2.87 -5.35
CA THR A 107 -5.21 -1.57 -5.99
C THR A 107 -5.28 -0.45 -4.97
N VAL A 108 -4.79 0.74 -5.32
CA VAL A 108 -4.95 1.95 -4.50
C VAL A 108 -5.43 3.12 -5.35
N ASN A 109 -6.32 3.91 -4.81
CA ASN A 109 -6.62 5.22 -5.37
C ASN A 109 -5.49 6.19 -4.99
N SER A 110 -4.71 6.61 -5.97
CA SER A 110 -3.50 7.42 -5.76
C SER A 110 -3.75 8.78 -5.13
N GLY A 111 -4.95 9.34 -5.24
CA GLY A 111 -5.29 10.64 -4.66
C GLY A 111 -5.89 10.56 -3.26
N THR A 112 -6.44 9.41 -2.86
CA THR A 112 -7.18 9.27 -1.59
C THR A 112 -6.55 8.30 -0.60
N GLY A 113 -5.66 7.39 -1.03
CA GLY A 113 -5.11 6.31 -0.21
C GLY A 113 -6.11 5.19 0.09
N ALA A 114 -7.24 5.13 -0.63
CA ALA A 114 -8.19 4.04 -0.52
C ALA A 114 -7.65 2.80 -1.25
N VAL A 115 -7.41 1.72 -0.51
CA VAL A 115 -6.94 0.42 -1.02
C VAL A 115 -8.13 -0.49 -1.20
N THR A 116 -8.17 -1.22 -2.32
CA THR A 116 -9.21 -2.21 -2.64
C THR A 116 -8.56 -3.57 -2.83
N LEU A 117 -9.08 -4.58 -2.13
CA LEU A 117 -8.81 -6.00 -2.33
C LEU A 117 -9.99 -6.60 -3.09
N ASP A 118 -9.70 -7.23 -4.23
CA ASP A 118 -10.65 -7.94 -5.08
C ASP A 118 -10.23 -9.40 -5.17
N GLN A 119 -11.06 -10.31 -4.64
CA GLN A 119 -10.81 -11.75 -4.70
C GLN A 119 -11.60 -12.34 -5.89
N ILE A 120 -10.90 -13.07 -6.75
CA ILE A 120 -11.43 -13.63 -8.00
C ILE A 120 -11.61 -15.15 -7.89
N ARG A 121 -10.77 -15.83 -7.10
CA ARG A 121 -10.77 -17.28 -6.91
C ARG A 121 -10.61 -17.61 -5.43
N ALA A 122 -11.21 -18.74 -5.01
CA ALA A 122 -11.08 -19.26 -3.65
C ALA A 122 -9.66 -19.71 -3.33
N VAL A 123 -9.25 -19.53 -2.07
CA VAL A 123 -7.96 -19.99 -1.54
C VAL A 123 -8.15 -21.09 -0.51
N VAL A 124 -7.14 -21.93 -0.33
CA VAL A 124 -7.21 -23.05 0.61
C VAL A 124 -7.14 -22.54 2.05
N HIS A 125 -8.11 -22.93 2.85
CA HIS A 125 -8.16 -22.73 4.30
C HIS A 125 -7.71 -23.99 5.05
N PRO A 126 -6.98 -23.87 6.19
CA PRO A 126 -6.38 -25.02 6.86
C PRO A 126 -7.36 -25.88 7.66
N THR A 127 -8.55 -25.40 8.00
CA THR A 127 -9.56 -26.14 8.75
C THR A 127 -10.90 -26.20 7.99
N LEU A 128 -11.89 -26.86 8.58
CA LEU A 128 -13.26 -26.93 8.05
C LEU A 128 -14.18 -25.94 8.79
N ASP A 129 -13.64 -24.91 9.39
CA ASP A 129 -14.42 -23.85 10.06
C ASP A 129 -14.95 -22.88 9.01
N PRO A 130 -16.28 -22.79 8.83
CA PRO A 130 -16.87 -21.81 7.93
C PRO A 130 -16.58 -20.40 8.42
N ASN A 131 -15.91 -19.57 7.74
CA ASN A 131 -15.39 -18.24 8.10
C ASN A 131 -13.98 -18.24 8.69
N GLU A 132 -13.18 -19.27 8.43
CA GLU A 132 -11.78 -19.25 8.82
C GLU A 132 -11.03 -18.13 8.09
N PRO A 133 -10.35 -17.22 8.81
CA PRO A 133 -9.56 -16.18 8.18
C PRO A 133 -8.21 -16.72 7.69
N LYS A 134 -7.84 -16.37 6.47
CA LYS A 134 -6.51 -16.56 5.90
C LYS A 134 -5.95 -15.20 5.45
N SER A 135 -4.71 -14.91 5.80
CA SER A 135 -3.99 -13.72 5.33
C SER A 135 -2.71 -14.09 4.61
N LEU A 136 -2.04 -13.12 4.02
CA LEU A 136 -0.70 -13.35 3.48
C LEU A 136 0.26 -13.78 4.59
N SER A 137 1.29 -14.54 4.22
CA SER A 137 2.22 -15.17 5.18
C SER A 137 3.12 -14.18 5.91
N ALA A 138 3.28 -12.96 5.42
CA ALA A 138 4.05 -11.89 6.06
C ALA A 138 3.52 -10.51 5.69
N ASP A 139 3.66 -9.59 6.61
CA ASP A 139 3.14 -8.23 6.51
C ASP A 139 3.83 -7.40 5.42
N ASN A 140 5.12 -7.56 5.26
CA ASN A 140 5.94 -6.87 4.27
C ASN A 140 5.77 -7.35 2.82
N LEU A 141 4.87 -8.31 2.57
CA LEU A 141 4.59 -8.80 1.22
C LEU A 141 3.83 -7.79 0.37
N VAL A 142 3.01 -6.96 1.00
CA VAL A 142 2.31 -5.85 0.34
C VAL A 142 2.50 -4.58 1.15
N THR A 143 2.78 -3.47 0.48
CA THR A 143 2.99 -2.17 1.10
C THR A 143 2.09 -1.10 0.48
N VAL A 144 1.72 -0.11 1.28
CA VAL A 144 1.20 1.18 0.82
C VAL A 144 2.28 2.22 1.04
N THR A 145 2.67 2.91 -0.01
CA THR A 145 3.64 4.02 0.05
C THR A 145 2.93 5.33 -0.21
N ALA A 146 3.06 6.27 0.70
CA ALA A 146 2.62 7.64 0.51
C ALA A 146 3.84 8.51 0.15
N THR A 147 3.71 9.33 -0.90
CA THR A 147 4.73 10.26 -1.37
C THR A 147 4.17 11.67 -1.32
N ILE A 148 4.86 12.55 -0.60
CA ILE A 148 4.58 13.97 -0.54
C ILE A 148 5.59 14.71 -1.44
N THR A 149 5.09 15.67 -2.20
CA THR A 149 5.90 16.57 -3.03
C THR A 149 5.44 17.99 -2.75
N ASP A 150 6.32 18.90 -2.38
CA ASP A 150 5.98 20.30 -2.17
C ASP A 150 5.96 21.09 -3.49
N LYS A 151 5.81 22.40 -3.39
CA LYS A 151 5.54 23.22 -4.59
C LYS A 151 6.76 23.44 -5.46
N ASP A 152 7.96 23.42 -4.91
CA ASP A 152 9.21 23.56 -5.66
C ASP A 152 9.80 22.23 -6.15
N GLY A 153 9.21 21.09 -5.70
CA GLY A 153 9.45 19.76 -6.23
C GLY A 153 10.24 18.82 -5.32
N ASP A 154 10.51 19.21 -4.08
CA ASP A 154 11.14 18.33 -3.12
C ASP A 154 10.19 17.22 -2.67
N THR A 155 10.72 16.01 -2.52
CA THR A 155 9.90 14.82 -2.26
C THR A 155 10.38 14.03 -1.05
N GLN A 156 9.42 13.49 -0.30
CA GLN A 156 9.64 12.49 0.75
C GLN A 156 8.59 11.38 0.64
N ASN A 157 8.92 10.18 1.14
CA ASN A 157 7.96 9.08 1.18
C ASN A 157 8.04 8.30 2.48
N ALA A 158 6.94 7.61 2.81
CA ALA A 158 6.84 6.64 3.88
C ALA A 158 6.05 5.43 3.41
N SER A 159 6.42 4.23 3.87
CA SER A 159 5.78 2.98 3.48
C SER A 159 5.24 2.25 4.71
N LEU A 160 4.01 1.75 4.60
CA LEU A 160 3.31 0.92 5.58
C LEU A 160 3.17 -0.48 5.01
N ASN A 161 3.52 -1.51 5.78
CA ASN A 161 3.26 -2.90 5.43
C ASN A 161 1.79 -3.22 5.72
N ILE A 162 1.11 -3.93 4.83
CA ILE A 162 -0.30 -4.28 4.96
C ILE A 162 -0.61 -5.73 4.55
N GLY A 163 0.39 -6.57 4.34
CA GLY A 163 0.17 -7.95 3.86
C GLY A 163 -0.72 -8.76 4.78
N THR A 164 -0.57 -8.66 6.10
CA THR A 164 -1.41 -9.36 7.07
C THR A 164 -2.79 -8.71 7.28
N ASN A 165 -3.00 -7.51 6.76
CA ASN A 165 -4.30 -6.82 6.78
C ASN A 165 -5.20 -7.24 5.60
N LEU A 166 -4.69 -8.04 4.65
CA LEU A 166 -5.46 -8.64 3.57
C LEU A 166 -5.99 -9.99 4.05
N VAL A 167 -7.28 -10.07 4.34
CA VAL A 167 -7.94 -11.23 4.96
C VAL A 167 -8.96 -11.83 3.98
N PHE A 168 -8.84 -13.13 3.79
CA PHE A 168 -9.71 -13.99 2.99
C PHE A 168 -10.48 -14.91 3.94
N LEU A 169 -11.80 -14.88 3.91
CA LEU A 169 -12.66 -15.76 4.69
C LEU A 169 -13.15 -16.92 3.85
N ASP A 170 -13.22 -18.10 4.48
CA ASP A 170 -13.79 -19.31 3.88
C ASP A 170 -15.29 -19.15 3.58
N ASP A 171 -15.82 -19.92 2.61
CA ASP A 171 -17.21 -19.87 2.20
C ASP A 171 -18.18 -20.75 3.05
N GLY A 172 -17.69 -21.49 4.04
CA GLY A 172 -18.47 -22.28 5.02
C GLY A 172 -19.14 -23.53 4.50
#